data_47e460426c2bb4e8989bb21800064a89
#
_entry.id   47e460426c2bb4e8989bb21800064a89
#
_cell.length_a   1.000
_cell.length_b   1.000
_cell.length_c   1.000
_cell.angle_alpha   90.00
_cell.angle_beta   90.00
_cell.angle_gamma   90.00
#
_symmetry.space_group_name_H-M   'P 1'
#
loop_
_entity.id
_entity.type
_entity.pdbx_description
1 polymer ?
#
loop_
_entity_poly.entity_id
_entity_poly.type
_entity_poly.pdbx_seq_one_letter_code
_entity_poly.pdbx_strand_id
1 'polypeptide(L)'
;RLSSRNSRPEILNMLNSREAEIAALITDRLSNREIAERLFLSEGTVKQYVNQIYSKLMINGDTRTKRKQVAELMSSINKSLT
;
A
#
# COMPACT_ATOMS: atom_id res chain seq x y z
N ARG A 1 9.81 20.91 -15.30
CA ARG A 1 9.24 20.67 -15.04
C ARG A 1 8.61 20.35 -14.77
N LEU A 2 8.64 20.25 -14.77
CA LEU A 2 7.82 19.97 -14.45
C LEU A 2 7.09 19.51 -14.07
N SER A 3 7.10 19.83 -13.96
CA SER A 3 6.32 19.50 -13.45
C SER A 3 5.61 18.91 -13.32
N SER A 4 5.62 18.90 -13.43
CA SER A 4 4.88 18.41 -13.19
C SER A 4 4.56 17.67 -12.86
N ARG A 5 4.84 17.61 -12.73
CA ARG A 5 4.51 16.98 -12.39
C ARG A 5 3.84 16.39 -11.76
N ASN A 6 4.07 16.73 -11.41
CA ASN A 6 3.42 16.12 -10.68
C ASN A 6 2.15 15.64 -10.58
N SER A 7 1.90 15.16 -11.25
CA SER A 7 0.65 14.51 -11.36
C SER A 7 0.55 13.24 -10.54
N ARG A 8 1.60 12.84 -9.94
CA ARG A 8 1.64 11.67 -9.07
C ARG A 8 1.71 12.06 -7.61
N PRO A 9 0.82 11.51 -6.74
CA PRO A 9 0.95 11.68 -5.30
C PRO A 9 2.31 11.17 -4.81
N GLU A 10 2.89 11.86 -3.84
CA GLU A 10 4.17 11.46 -3.26
C GLU A 10 4.15 10.05 -2.69
N ILE A 11 3.00 9.60 -2.21
CA ILE A 11 2.83 8.26 -1.64
C ILE A 11 3.29 7.19 -2.64
N LEU A 12 2.96 7.35 -3.91
CA LEU A 12 3.36 6.38 -4.93
C LEU A 12 4.87 6.35 -5.14
N ASN A 13 5.55 7.46 -4.85
CA ASN A 13 7.00 7.52 -4.96
C ASN A 13 7.69 6.91 -3.75
N MET A 14 6.99 6.82 -2.61
CA MET A 14 7.55 6.25 -1.39
C MET A 14 7.56 4.73 -1.42
N LEU A 15 6.69 4.13 -2.20
CA LEU A 15 6.56 2.68 -2.27
C LEU A 15 7.23 2.16 -3.53
N ASN A 16 7.96 1.05 -3.40
CA ASN A 16 8.49 0.38 -4.59
C ASN A 16 7.34 -0.41 -5.25
N SER A 17 7.63 -1.03 -6.40
CA SER A 17 6.61 -1.75 -7.18
C SER A 17 5.90 -2.82 -6.35
N ARG A 18 6.66 -3.61 -5.60
CA ARG A 18 6.07 -4.70 -4.81
C ARG A 18 5.23 -4.16 -3.67
N GLU A 19 5.72 -3.11 -3.02
CA GLU A 19 4.97 -2.50 -1.92
C GLU A 19 3.66 -1.90 -2.42
N ALA A 20 3.71 -1.22 -3.55
CA ALA A 20 2.50 -0.65 -4.15
C ALA A 20 1.49 -1.74 -4.51
N GLU A 21 2.00 -2.86 -5.03
CA GLU A 21 1.17 -4.00 -5.37
C GLU A 21 0.46 -4.55 -4.13
N ILE A 22 1.21 -4.73 -3.05
CA ILE A 22 0.66 -5.24 -1.80
C ILE A 22 -0.33 -4.24 -1.20
N ALA A 23 -0.03 -2.95 -1.26
CA ALA A 23 -0.94 -1.94 -0.76
C ALA A 23 -2.28 -1.97 -1.51
N ALA A 24 -2.24 -2.19 -2.82
CA ALA A 24 -3.45 -2.32 -3.63
C ALA A 24 -4.27 -3.53 -3.19
N LEU A 25 -3.59 -4.65 -2.89
CA LEU A 25 -4.30 -5.86 -2.44
C LEU A 25 -4.88 -5.68 -1.03
N ILE A 26 -4.23 -4.90 -0.19
CA ILE A 26 -4.80 -4.54 1.12
C ILE A 26 -6.09 -3.74 0.91
N THR A 27 -6.08 -2.83 -0.05
CA THR A 27 -7.25 -2.04 -0.39
C THR A 27 -8.40 -2.93 -0.86
N ASP A 28 -8.09 -4.04 -1.54
CA ASP A 28 -9.06 -5.03 -1.96
C ASP A 28 -9.49 -5.96 -0.83
N ARG A 29 -9.03 -5.69 0.39
CA ARG A 29 -9.41 -6.40 1.62
C ARG A 29 -8.91 -7.84 1.68
N LEU A 30 -7.82 -8.14 0.99
CA LEU A 30 -7.20 -9.44 1.10
C LEU A 30 -6.42 -9.55 2.41
N SER A 31 -6.44 -10.74 3.00
CA SER A 31 -5.61 -11.04 4.17
C SER A 31 -4.16 -11.22 3.74
N ASN A 32 -3.24 -11.20 4.70
CA ASN A 32 -1.82 -11.46 4.40
C ASN A 32 -1.64 -12.81 3.71
N ARG A 33 -2.39 -13.81 4.13
CA ARG A 33 -2.33 -15.14 3.53
C ARG A 33 -2.78 -15.09 2.07
N GLU A 34 -3.87 -14.39 1.80
CA GLU A 34 -4.40 -14.26 0.45
C GLU A 34 -3.43 -13.50 -0.45
N ILE A 35 -2.82 -12.45 0.09
CA ILE A 35 -1.81 -11.71 -0.65
C ILE A 35 -0.62 -12.61 -0.97
N ALA A 36 -0.17 -13.38 0.01
CA ALA A 36 0.94 -14.30 -0.16
C ALA A 36 0.66 -15.30 -1.27
N GLU A 37 -0.53 -15.86 -1.28
CA GLU A 37 -0.93 -16.81 -2.31
C GLU A 37 -0.97 -16.16 -3.68
N ARG A 38 -1.49 -14.95 -3.76
CA ARG A 38 -1.61 -14.23 -5.03
C ARG A 38 -0.24 -13.89 -5.62
N LEU A 39 0.72 -13.55 -4.78
CA LEU A 39 2.03 -13.10 -5.23
C LEU A 39 3.10 -14.20 -5.15
N PHE A 40 2.71 -15.39 -4.76
CA PHE A 40 3.63 -16.54 -4.60
C PHE A 40 4.72 -16.22 -3.57
N LEU A 41 4.32 -15.62 -2.46
CA LEU A 41 5.22 -15.29 -1.35
C LEU A 41 4.76 -16.02 -0.09
N SER A 42 5.64 -16.04 0.93
CA SER A 42 5.23 -16.55 2.24
C SER A 42 4.49 -15.45 2.99
N GLU A 43 3.65 -15.85 3.96
CA GLU A 43 2.96 -14.88 4.80
C GLU A 43 3.95 -13.99 5.56
N GLY A 44 5.07 -14.59 6.00
CA GLY A 44 6.10 -13.83 6.71
C GLY A 44 6.68 -12.72 5.84
N THR A 45 6.93 -13.01 4.57
CA THR A 45 7.44 -12.02 3.63
C THR A 45 6.41 -10.91 3.41
N VAL A 46 5.14 -11.28 3.24
CA VAL A 46 4.07 -10.29 3.08
C VAL A 46 3.99 -9.40 4.31
N LYS A 47 4.09 -10.00 5.49
CA LYS A 47 4.05 -9.26 6.75
C LYS A 47 5.17 -8.22 6.83
N GLN A 48 6.36 -8.58 6.36
CA GLN A 48 7.49 -7.65 6.32
C GLN A 48 7.19 -6.48 5.38
N TYR A 49 6.67 -6.76 4.20
CA TYR A 49 6.30 -5.70 3.26
C TYR A 49 5.21 -4.79 3.84
N VAL A 50 4.22 -5.39 4.46
CA VAL A 50 3.12 -4.63 5.06
C VAL A 50 3.66 -3.69 6.14
N ASN A 51 4.56 -4.19 6.98
CA ASN A 51 5.18 -3.35 8.02
C ASN A 51 5.99 -2.22 7.42
N GLN A 52 6.70 -2.47 6.32
CA GLN A 52 7.44 -1.42 5.62
C GLN A 52 6.51 -0.35 5.06
N ILE A 53 5.38 -0.79 4.49
CA ILE A 53 4.38 0.14 3.97
C ILE A 53 3.87 1.05 5.10
N TYR A 54 3.51 0.46 6.23
CA TYR A 54 3.03 1.24 7.38
C TYR A 54 4.08 2.26 7.81
N SER A 55 5.33 1.83 7.86
CA SER A 55 6.43 2.69 8.27
C SER A 55 6.64 3.85 7.30
N LYS A 56 6.65 3.55 6.01
CA LYS A 56 6.87 4.56 4.97
C LYS A 56 5.73 5.57 4.92
N LEU A 57 4.51 5.13 5.14
CA LEU A 57 3.34 6.00 5.13
C LEU A 57 3.05 6.62 6.49
N MET A 58 3.90 6.32 7.48
CA MET A 58 3.77 6.85 8.84
C MET A 58 2.40 6.54 9.44
N ILE A 59 1.94 5.32 9.23
CA ILE A 59 0.64 4.86 9.70
C ILE A 59 0.83 4.18 11.06
N ASN A 60 0.01 4.58 12.02
CA ASN A 60 0.07 4.06 13.38
C ASN A 60 -1.29 3.53 13.83
N GLY A 61 -1.28 2.72 14.89
CA GLY A 61 -2.49 2.16 15.44
C GLY A 61 -2.45 0.64 15.43
N ASP A 62 -3.59 0.00 15.67
CA ASP A 62 -3.68 -1.45 15.59
C ASP A 62 -3.76 -1.89 14.13
N THR A 63 -3.70 -3.20 13.91
CA THR A 63 -3.68 -3.77 12.55
C THR A 63 -4.90 -3.35 11.74
N ARG A 64 -6.07 -3.39 12.35
CA ARG A 64 -7.31 -3.02 11.67
C ARG A 64 -7.29 -1.56 11.22
N THR A 65 -6.89 -0.67 12.12
CA THR A 65 -6.79 0.76 11.83
C THR A 65 -5.77 1.03 10.75
N LYS A 66 -4.62 0.38 10.82
CA LYS A 66 -3.55 0.55 9.83
C LYS A 66 -4.01 0.14 8.44
N ARG A 67 -4.67 -1.02 8.34
CA ARG A 67 -5.15 -1.51 7.05
C ARG A 67 -6.21 -0.57 6.48
N LYS A 68 -7.08 -0.06 7.33
CA LYS A 68 -8.10 0.90 6.91
C LYS A 68 -7.46 2.17 6.36
N GLN A 69 -6.42 2.67 7.03
CA GLN A 69 -5.73 3.87 6.58
C GLN A 69 -5.06 3.65 5.22
N VAL A 70 -4.44 2.49 5.01
CA VAL A 70 -3.84 2.16 3.71
C VAL A 70 -4.91 2.18 2.63
N ALA A 71 -6.05 1.54 2.90
CA ALA A 71 -7.15 1.48 1.94
C ALA A 71 -7.67 2.87 1.59
N GLU A 72 -7.79 3.73 2.58
CA GLU A 72 -8.25 5.11 2.37
C GLU A 72 -7.27 5.91 1.53
N LEU A 73 -5.98 5.76 1.82
CA LEU A 73 -4.95 6.46 1.06
C LEU A 73 -4.91 6.00 -0.39
N MET A 74 -4.99 4.70 -0.62
CA MET A 74 -4.98 4.17 -1.98
C MET A 74 -6.23 4.57 -2.76
N SER A 75 -7.38 4.59 -2.10
CA SER A 75 -8.61 5.07 -2.72
C SER A 75 -8.52 6.53 -3.12
N SER A 76 -7.91 7.33 -2.25
CA SER A 76 -7.70 8.75 -2.52
C SER A 76 -6.83 8.95 -3.75
N ILE A 77 -5.76 8.15 -3.86
CA ILE A 77 -4.87 8.18 -5.02
C ILE A 77 -5.65 7.85 -6.30
N ASN A 78 -6.45 6.79 -6.25
CA ASN A 78 -7.25 6.38 -7.41
C ASN A 78 -8.21 7.48 -7.84
N LYS A 79 -8.83 8.16 -6.90
CA LYS A 79 -9.72 9.26 -7.21
C LYS A 79 -8.97 10.43 -7.84
N SER A 80 -7.76 10.68 -7.36
CA SER A 80 -6.94 11.75 -7.92
C SER A 80 -6.53 11.49 -9.35
N LEU A 81 -6.39 10.21 -9.72
CA LEU A 81 -5.95 9.82 -11.05
C LEU A 81 -7.10 9.80 -12.07
N THR A 82 -8.33 9.84 -11.61
CA THR A 82 -9.47 9.91 -12.51
C THR A 82 -9.92 11.34 -12.72
#